data_20030c318f7806e5b1d82a60af6625c5
#
_entry.id   20030c318f7806e5b1d82a60af6625c5
#
_cell.length_a   1.000
_cell.length_b   1.000
_cell.length_c   1.000
_cell.angle_alpha   90.00
_cell.angle_beta   90.00
_cell.angle_gamma   90.00
#
_symmetry.space_group_name_H-M   'P 1'
#
loop_
_entity.id
_entity.type
_entity.pdbx_description
1 polymer ?
#
loop_
_entity_poly.entity_id
_entity_poly.type
_entity_poly.pdbx_seq_one_letter_code
_entity_poly.pdbx_strand_id
1 'polypeptide(L)'
;MIRRLSTFALAIGLSILGAASVSANPPARTASDKVALYAWLQVANGTAQDVIVEVEVNGVKDWGRPNQDGRVEFVLPTNEVALIHFHKPGHISKSVKVDTHNMQAGAFKGKRRSIDFGVVLEPASEQPGLVYAGPVASIGFDATAGEMTVETDTRLVPAARQQSIVF
;
A
#
# COMPACT_ATOMS: atom_id res chain seq x y z
N MET A 1 74.14 49.24 -35.41
CA MET A 1 73.94 47.78 -35.21
C MET A 1 72.89 47.56 -34.13
N ILE A 2 71.64 47.28 -34.48
CA ILE A 2 70.53 47.16 -33.57
C ILE A 2 70.01 45.71 -33.65
N ARG A 3 70.17 44.93 -32.57
CA ARG A 3 69.67 43.58 -32.45
C ARG A 3 68.24 43.63 -31.90
N ARG A 4 67.32 43.10 -32.67
CA ARG A 4 65.93 42.93 -32.25
C ARG A 4 65.80 41.62 -31.46
N LEU A 5 65.35 41.70 -30.19
CA LEU A 5 64.90 40.55 -29.42
C LEU A 5 63.41 40.23 -29.75
N SER A 6 63.17 38.99 -30.19
CA SER A 6 61.85 38.44 -30.37
C SER A 6 61.35 37.83 -29.05
N THR A 7 60.30 38.35 -28.52
CA THR A 7 59.62 37.81 -27.35
C THR A 7 58.58 36.78 -27.78
N PHE A 8 58.76 35.50 -27.44
CA PHE A 8 57.78 34.45 -27.61
C PHE A 8 56.78 34.53 -26.45
N ALA A 9 55.51 34.82 -26.73
CA ALA A 9 54.41 34.69 -25.77
C ALA A 9 53.90 33.28 -25.78
N LEU A 10 54.05 32.55 -24.68
CA LEU A 10 53.49 31.21 -24.46
C LEU A 10 52.06 31.37 -23.93
N ALA A 11 51.07 31.07 -24.75
CA ALA A 11 49.66 31.03 -24.35
C ALA A 11 49.32 29.66 -23.72
N ILE A 12 49.15 29.63 -22.40
CA ILE A 12 48.64 28.45 -21.67
C ILE A 12 47.14 28.43 -21.76
N GLY A 13 46.59 27.54 -22.59
CA GLY A 13 45.16 27.28 -22.66
C GLY A 13 44.67 26.43 -21.49
N LEU A 14 43.91 27.02 -20.59
CA LEU A 14 43.26 26.34 -19.46
C LEU A 14 41.96 25.70 -19.95
N SER A 15 41.98 24.38 -20.19
CA SER A 15 40.78 23.60 -20.54
C SER A 15 39.99 23.28 -19.27
N ILE A 16 38.86 23.97 -19.07
CA ILE A 16 37.89 23.66 -17.99
C ILE A 16 37.03 22.49 -18.46
N LEU A 17 37.28 21.27 -17.96
CA LEU A 17 36.37 20.16 -18.09
C LEU A 17 35.14 20.42 -17.17
N GLY A 18 34.04 20.85 -17.75
CA GLY A 18 32.75 20.92 -17.06
C GLY A 18 32.22 19.52 -16.81
N ALA A 19 32.26 19.06 -15.55
CA ALA A 19 31.57 17.87 -15.13
C ALA A 19 30.06 18.18 -15.14
N ALA A 20 29.34 17.70 -16.16
CA ALA A 20 27.88 17.72 -16.17
C ALA A 20 27.35 16.70 -15.13
N SER A 21 26.92 17.20 -13.98
CA SER A 21 26.21 16.40 -13.00
C SER A 21 24.85 16.00 -13.58
N VAL A 22 24.72 14.76 -14.06
CA VAL A 22 23.43 14.17 -14.41
C VAL A 22 22.68 13.96 -13.11
N SER A 23 21.82 14.92 -12.76
CA SER A 23 20.85 14.77 -11.68
C SER A 23 19.78 13.79 -12.19
N ALA A 24 19.90 12.53 -11.80
CA ALA A 24 18.83 11.55 -12.02
C ALA A 24 17.67 11.93 -11.11
N ASN A 25 16.76 12.76 -11.62
CA ASN A 25 15.47 12.94 -10.97
C ASN A 25 14.78 11.58 -10.95
N PRO A 26 14.33 11.06 -9.79
CA PRO A 26 13.48 9.88 -9.76
C PRO A 26 12.25 10.20 -10.63
N PRO A 27 11.75 9.23 -11.42
CA PRO A 27 10.59 9.47 -12.27
C PRO A 27 9.46 10.02 -11.42
N ALA A 28 8.91 11.16 -11.82
CA ALA A 28 7.77 11.75 -11.14
C ALA A 28 6.63 10.72 -11.19
N ARG A 29 6.23 10.22 -10.01
CA ARG A 29 5.08 9.32 -9.90
C ARG A 29 3.86 10.07 -10.43
N THR A 30 3.34 9.62 -11.54
CA THR A 30 2.14 10.20 -12.15
C THR A 30 0.92 9.90 -11.28
N ALA A 31 -0.13 10.72 -11.38
CA ALA A 31 -1.37 10.54 -10.61
C ALA A 31 -2.09 9.19 -10.88
N SER A 32 -1.63 8.42 -11.89
CA SER A 32 -2.06 7.05 -12.19
C SER A 32 -1.45 6.00 -11.27
N ASP A 33 -0.42 6.35 -10.47
CA ASP A 33 0.31 5.41 -9.61
C ASP A 33 -0.39 5.19 -8.25
N LYS A 34 -1.62 5.68 -8.10
CA LYS A 34 -2.41 5.58 -6.88
C LYS A 34 -3.82 5.09 -7.17
N VAL A 35 -4.35 4.29 -6.25
CA VAL A 35 -5.72 3.76 -6.28
C VAL A 35 -6.44 4.09 -4.98
N ALA A 36 -7.68 4.57 -5.08
CA ALA A 36 -8.55 4.75 -3.92
C ALA A 36 -9.12 3.39 -3.49
N LEU A 37 -9.05 3.11 -2.20
CA LEU A 37 -9.65 1.93 -1.60
C LEU A 37 -10.71 2.38 -0.60
N TYR A 38 -11.90 1.82 -0.73
CA TYR A 38 -13.04 2.07 0.14
C TYR A 38 -13.47 0.78 0.81
N ALA A 39 -13.41 0.74 2.14
CA ALA A 39 -13.96 -0.37 2.91
C ALA A 39 -15.21 0.08 3.67
N TRP A 40 -16.28 -0.71 3.53
CA TRP A 40 -17.55 -0.51 4.23
C TRP A 40 -17.62 -1.50 5.39
N LEU A 41 -17.71 -0.98 6.60
CA LEU A 41 -17.66 -1.76 7.82
C LEU A 41 -19.06 -1.91 8.43
N GLN A 42 -19.42 -3.15 8.67
CA GLN A 42 -20.57 -3.51 9.48
C GLN A 42 -20.09 -4.25 10.72
N VAL A 43 -20.70 -3.95 11.83
CA VAL A 43 -20.40 -4.58 13.12
C VAL A 43 -21.65 -5.23 13.64
N ALA A 44 -21.62 -6.54 13.80
CA ALA A 44 -22.72 -7.25 14.43
C ALA A 44 -22.89 -6.77 15.88
N ASN A 45 -24.09 -6.36 16.23
CA ASN A 45 -24.45 -5.87 17.54
C ASN A 45 -23.66 -4.63 18.02
N GLY A 46 -23.32 -3.68 17.11
CA GLY A 46 -22.55 -2.50 17.48
C GLY A 46 -22.43 -1.46 16.37
N THR A 47 -21.60 -0.47 16.62
CA THR A 47 -21.26 0.59 15.66
C THR A 47 -19.86 0.38 15.09
N ALA A 48 -19.62 0.91 13.90
CA ALA A 48 -18.29 0.85 13.30
C ALA A 48 -17.31 1.91 13.85
N GLN A 49 -17.74 2.84 14.70
CA GLN A 49 -16.94 3.99 15.16
C GLN A 49 -15.66 3.61 15.92
N ASP A 50 -15.69 2.49 16.68
CA ASP A 50 -14.55 2.02 17.46
C ASP A 50 -13.62 1.06 16.69
N VAL A 51 -13.90 0.85 15.41
CA VAL A 51 -13.03 0.03 14.56
C VAL A 51 -11.77 0.83 14.24
N ILE A 52 -10.63 0.18 14.43
CA ILE A 52 -9.34 0.66 13.95
C ILE A 52 -9.00 -0.11 12.70
N VAL A 53 -8.67 0.61 11.63
CA VAL A 53 -8.23 0.01 10.37
C VAL A 53 -6.76 0.36 10.17
N GLU A 54 -5.91 -0.66 10.08
CA GLU A 54 -4.49 -0.52 9.75
C GLU A 54 -4.27 -1.00 8.33
N VAL A 55 -3.56 -0.23 7.53
CA VAL A 55 -3.11 -0.60 6.19
C VAL A 55 -1.60 -0.67 6.19
N GLU A 56 -1.05 -1.83 5.85
CA GLU A 56 0.38 -2.04 5.72
C GLU A 56 0.75 -2.26 4.25
N VAL A 57 1.70 -1.47 3.74
CA VAL A 57 2.30 -1.60 2.40
C VAL A 57 3.81 -1.49 2.55
N ASN A 58 4.55 -2.51 2.12
CA ASN A 58 6.02 -2.53 2.19
C ASN A 58 6.58 -2.22 3.59
N GLY A 59 5.91 -2.70 4.65
CA GLY A 59 6.29 -2.46 6.02
C GLY A 59 5.97 -1.06 6.56
N VAL A 60 5.37 -0.19 5.74
CA VAL A 60 4.85 1.11 6.16
C VAL A 60 3.39 0.96 6.55
N LYS A 61 3.02 1.48 7.72
CA LYS A 61 1.67 1.39 8.27
C LYS A 61 0.99 2.74 8.26
N ASP A 62 -0.26 2.75 7.85
CA ASP A 62 -1.19 3.87 7.95
C ASP A 62 -2.44 3.43 8.71
N TRP A 63 -3.13 4.37 9.36
CA TRP A 63 -4.24 4.09 10.25
C TRP A 63 -5.43 4.96 9.91
N GLY A 64 -6.60 4.36 9.94
CA GLY A 64 -7.84 5.06 9.72
C GLY A 64 -8.95 4.61 10.67
N ARG A 65 -9.99 5.41 10.74
CA ARG A 65 -11.25 5.06 11.40
C ARG A 65 -12.41 5.27 10.44
N PRO A 66 -13.44 4.43 10.52
CA PRO A 66 -14.63 4.64 9.72
C PRO A 66 -15.33 5.95 10.11
N ASN A 67 -15.98 6.56 9.13
CA ASN A 67 -16.92 7.65 9.36
C ASN A 67 -18.24 7.14 9.98
N GLN A 68 -19.21 8.03 10.14
CA GLN A 68 -20.53 7.67 10.73
C GLN A 68 -21.28 6.60 9.93
N ASP A 69 -21.05 6.52 8.63
CA ASP A 69 -21.65 5.54 7.74
C ASP A 69 -20.89 4.19 7.72
N GLY A 70 -19.84 4.05 8.51
CA GLY A 70 -19.01 2.85 8.54
C GLY A 70 -17.99 2.76 7.39
N ARG A 71 -17.78 3.84 6.62
CA ARG A 71 -16.84 3.87 5.51
C ARG A 71 -15.47 4.36 5.95
N VAL A 72 -14.42 3.68 5.52
CA VAL A 72 -13.04 4.14 5.60
C VAL A 72 -12.43 4.23 4.20
N GLU A 73 -11.55 5.21 4.00
CA GLU A 73 -10.87 5.45 2.73
C GLU A 73 -9.37 5.47 2.93
N PHE A 74 -8.66 4.78 2.03
CA PHE A 74 -7.20 4.81 1.92
C PHE A 74 -6.78 5.03 0.48
N VAL A 75 -5.56 5.47 0.30
CA VAL A 75 -4.93 5.62 -1.02
C VAL A 75 -3.73 4.68 -1.08
N LEU A 76 -3.84 3.64 -1.90
CA LEU A 76 -2.79 2.66 -2.11
C LEU A 76 -1.93 3.04 -3.33
N PRO A 77 -0.63 2.70 -3.32
CA PRO A 77 0.15 2.69 -4.54
C PRO A 77 -0.31 1.57 -5.48
N THR A 78 -0.14 1.74 -6.78
CA THR A 78 -0.31 0.66 -7.76
C THR A 78 0.93 -0.24 -7.80
N ASN A 79 0.78 -1.47 -8.28
CA ASN A 79 1.84 -2.48 -8.37
C ASN A 79 2.45 -2.85 -7.00
N GLU A 80 1.62 -2.87 -5.97
CA GLU A 80 2.02 -3.21 -4.61
C GLU A 80 0.99 -4.13 -3.97
N VAL A 81 1.42 -4.80 -2.91
CA VAL A 81 0.53 -5.61 -2.07
C VAL A 81 0.30 -4.88 -0.75
N ALA A 82 -0.96 -4.66 -0.42
CA ALA A 82 -1.40 -4.12 0.86
C ALA A 82 -2.02 -5.21 1.72
N LEU A 83 -1.80 -5.16 3.02
CA LEU A 83 -2.51 -5.95 4.01
C LEU A 83 -3.31 -5.00 4.90
N ILE A 84 -4.62 -5.19 4.95
CA ILE A 84 -5.53 -4.31 5.65
C ILE A 84 -6.11 -5.08 6.84
N HIS A 85 -5.90 -4.57 8.05
CA HIS A 85 -6.37 -5.17 9.28
C HIS A 85 -7.52 -4.36 9.86
N PHE A 86 -8.57 -5.04 10.26
CA PHE A 86 -9.76 -4.49 10.90
C PHE A 86 -9.82 -5.01 12.33
N HIS A 87 -9.72 -4.12 13.28
CA HIS A 87 -9.73 -4.45 14.70
C HIS A 87 -10.79 -3.65 15.44
N LYS A 88 -11.57 -4.35 16.26
CA LYS A 88 -12.51 -3.76 17.22
C LYS A 88 -12.48 -4.56 18.51
N PRO A 89 -12.38 -3.92 19.68
CA PRO A 89 -12.44 -4.61 20.97
C PRO A 89 -13.70 -5.48 21.07
N GLY A 90 -13.53 -6.72 21.56
CA GLY A 90 -14.63 -7.68 21.71
C GLY A 90 -15.11 -8.36 20.42
N HIS A 91 -14.44 -8.13 19.29
CA HIS A 91 -14.74 -8.75 18.00
C HIS A 91 -13.54 -9.52 17.46
N ILE A 92 -13.80 -10.49 16.58
CA ILE A 92 -12.75 -11.23 15.89
C ILE A 92 -12.14 -10.29 14.84
N SER A 93 -10.83 -10.06 14.94
CA SER A 93 -10.11 -9.26 13.95
C SER A 93 -10.08 -9.95 12.59
N LYS A 94 -10.23 -9.16 11.52
CA LYS A 94 -10.13 -9.63 10.14
C LYS A 94 -9.01 -8.92 9.42
N SER A 95 -8.45 -9.59 8.41
CA SER A 95 -7.56 -8.94 7.45
C SER A 95 -7.98 -9.24 6.03
N VAL A 96 -7.69 -8.30 5.13
CA VAL A 96 -7.91 -8.42 3.68
C VAL A 96 -6.59 -8.09 3.00
N LYS A 97 -6.17 -8.98 2.10
CA LYS A 97 -5.02 -8.75 1.23
C LYS A 97 -5.52 -8.09 -0.05
N VAL A 98 -4.86 -7.02 -0.48
CA VAL A 98 -5.14 -6.33 -1.75
C VAL A 98 -3.86 -6.28 -2.56
N ASP A 99 -3.89 -6.91 -3.72
CA ASP A 99 -2.80 -6.90 -4.69
C ASP A 99 -3.18 -5.99 -5.85
N THR A 100 -2.52 -4.83 -5.98
CA THR A 100 -2.81 -3.84 -7.01
C THR A 100 -2.04 -4.06 -8.32
N HIS A 101 -1.24 -5.14 -8.43
CA HIS A 101 -0.63 -5.53 -9.69
C HIS A 101 -1.71 -5.82 -10.74
N ASN A 102 -1.39 -5.54 -11.99
CA ASN A 102 -2.27 -5.76 -13.16
C ASN A 102 -3.60 -4.97 -13.14
N MET A 103 -3.83 -4.13 -12.13
CA MET A 103 -5.06 -3.34 -12.01
C MET A 103 -5.34 -2.47 -13.25
N GLN A 104 -4.30 -2.08 -13.97
CA GLN A 104 -4.39 -1.29 -15.20
C GLN A 104 -4.14 -2.11 -16.48
N ALA A 105 -4.26 -3.45 -16.41
CA ALA A 105 -4.12 -4.29 -17.59
C ALA A 105 -5.34 -4.20 -18.52
N GLY A 106 -5.18 -4.65 -19.75
CA GLY A 106 -6.25 -4.77 -20.74
C GLY A 106 -7.01 -3.47 -20.98
N ALA A 107 -8.33 -3.53 -20.88
CA ALA A 107 -9.24 -2.40 -21.11
C ALA A 107 -9.16 -1.28 -20.06
N PHE A 108 -8.44 -1.51 -18.96
CA PHE A 108 -8.30 -0.56 -17.84
C PHE A 108 -7.03 0.28 -17.91
N LYS A 109 -6.22 0.11 -18.96
CA LYS A 109 -4.98 0.86 -19.13
C LYS A 109 -5.21 2.37 -19.06
N GLY A 110 -4.53 3.05 -18.13
CA GLY A 110 -4.62 4.49 -17.94
C GLY A 110 -5.93 5.00 -17.32
N LYS A 111 -6.85 4.13 -16.93
CA LYS A 111 -8.11 4.52 -16.26
C LYS A 111 -7.91 4.63 -14.76
N ARG A 112 -8.53 5.63 -14.14
CA ARG A 112 -8.66 5.67 -12.67
C ARG A 112 -9.65 4.59 -12.23
N ARG A 113 -9.28 3.87 -11.18
CA ARG A 113 -10.11 2.83 -10.58
C ARG A 113 -10.13 3.00 -9.06
N SER A 114 -11.19 2.51 -8.45
CA SER A 114 -11.29 2.30 -7.01
C SER A 114 -11.44 0.81 -6.72
N ILE A 115 -11.14 0.45 -5.49
CA ILE A 115 -11.40 -0.89 -4.93
C ILE A 115 -12.39 -0.69 -3.80
N ASP A 116 -13.58 -1.29 -3.95
CA ASP A 116 -14.68 -1.16 -3.00
C ASP A 116 -15.06 -2.54 -2.48
N PHE A 117 -15.11 -2.72 -1.14
CA PHE A 117 -15.54 -3.98 -0.52
C PHE A 117 -16.15 -3.77 0.87
N GLY A 118 -16.89 -4.76 1.34
CA GLY A 118 -17.51 -4.78 2.65
C GLY A 118 -16.79 -5.74 3.61
N VAL A 119 -16.74 -5.39 4.89
CA VAL A 119 -16.26 -6.26 5.96
C VAL A 119 -17.26 -6.25 7.11
N VAL A 120 -17.68 -7.44 7.55
CA VAL A 120 -18.52 -7.62 8.73
C VAL A 120 -17.63 -8.12 9.87
N LEU A 121 -17.68 -7.49 11.04
CA LEU A 121 -16.98 -7.94 12.25
C LEU A 121 -17.95 -8.64 13.18
N GLU A 122 -17.67 -9.90 13.49
CA GLU A 122 -18.46 -10.74 14.40
C GLU A 122 -17.95 -10.64 15.85
N PRO A 123 -18.84 -10.70 16.85
CA PRO A 123 -18.43 -10.73 18.25
C PRO A 123 -17.55 -11.94 18.57
N ALA A 124 -16.44 -11.71 19.29
CA ALA A 124 -15.57 -12.80 19.72
C ALA A 124 -16.23 -13.76 20.70
N SER A 125 -17.29 -13.33 21.36
CA SER A 125 -18.13 -14.18 22.26
C SER A 125 -18.85 -15.32 21.55
N GLU A 126 -19.12 -15.17 20.25
CA GLU A 126 -19.78 -16.22 19.45
C GLU A 126 -18.83 -17.37 19.10
N GLN A 127 -17.51 -17.09 19.08
CA GLN A 127 -16.49 -18.06 18.71
C GLN A 127 -15.25 -17.92 19.64
N PRO A 128 -15.40 -18.23 20.92
CA PRO A 128 -14.36 -17.93 21.92
C PRO A 128 -13.08 -18.70 21.65
N GLY A 129 -11.96 -17.97 21.69
CA GLY A 129 -10.63 -18.53 21.49
C GLY A 129 -10.28 -18.87 20.03
N LEU A 130 -11.10 -18.45 19.07
CA LEU A 130 -10.81 -18.63 17.64
C LEU A 130 -10.39 -17.31 16.98
N VAL A 131 -9.56 -17.45 15.96
CA VAL A 131 -9.11 -16.37 15.07
C VAL A 131 -9.11 -16.86 13.62
N TYR A 132 -9.16 -15.98 12.65
CA TYR A 132 -9.00 -16.37 11.25
C TYR A 132 -7.59 -16.86 10.97
N ALA A 133 -7.47 -17.91 10.16
CA ALA A 133 -6.20 -18.55 9.80
C ALA A 133 -5.27 -17.61 9.01
N GLY A 134 -5.84 -16.60 8.36
CA GLY A 134 -5.14 -15.62 7.54
C GLY A 134 -6.09 -14.53 7.05
N PRO A 135 -5.76 -13.83 5.97
CA PRO A 135 -6.68 -12.88 5.36
C PRO A 135 -7.99 -13.55 4.95
N VAL A 136 -9.13 -12.97 5.36
CA VAL A 136 -10.46 -13.50 5.05
C VAL A 136 -10.82 -13.32 3.56
N ALA A 137 -10.12 -12.41 2.88
CA ALA A 137 -10.22 -12.22 1.45
C ALA A 137 -8.88 -11.79 0.87
N SER A 138 -8.64 -12.18 -0.39
CA SER A 138 -7.56 -11.70 -1.23
C SER A 138 -8.16 -11.11 -2.51
N ILE A 139 -7.97 -9.82 -2.72
CA ILE A 139 -8.40 -9.08 -3.90
C ILE A 139 -7.21 -8.90 -4.82
N GLY A 140 -7.35 -9.29 -6.08
CA GLY A 140 -6.31 -9.16 -7.10
C GLY A 140 -6.90 -8.75 -8.45
N PHE A 141 -6.08 -8.77 -9.50
CA PHE A 141 -6.49 -8.40 -10.86
C PHE A 141 -5.87 -9.34 -11.88
N ASP A 142 -6.68 -9.79 -12.83
CA ASP A 142 -6.23 -10.64 -13.92
C ASP A 142 -5.14 -9.94 -14.76
N ALA A 143 -4.07 -10.69 -15.08
CA ALA A 143 -2.91 -10.12 -15.77
C ALA A 143 -3.20 -9.66 -17.20
N THR A 144 -4.22 -10.25 -17.85
CA THR A 144 -4.55 -9.99 -19.24
C THR A 144 -5.65 -8.94 -19.37
N ALA A 145 -6.74 -9.12 -18.62
CA ALA A 145 -7.93 -8.28 -18.71
C ALA A 145 -7.93 -7.13 -17.69
N GLY A 146 -7.21 -7.27 -16.58
CA GLY A 146 -7.25 -6.34 -15.47
C GLY A 146 -8.57 -6.41 -14.68
N GLU A 147 -9.34 -7.47 -14.86
CA GLU A 147 -10.57 -7.69 -14.10
C GLU A 147 -10.26 -8.03 -12.65
N MET A 148 -11.10 -7.56 -11.74
CA MET A 148 -10.93 -7.82 -10.32
C MET A 148 -11.29 -9.28 -10.00
N THR A 149 -10.41 -9.95 -9.27
CA THR A 149 -10.59 -11.30 -8.75
C THR A 149 -10.64 -11.27 -7.23
N VAL A 150 -11.48 -12.10 -6.62
CA VAL A 150 -11.61 -12.20 -5.17
C VAL A 150 -11.59 -13.66 -4.75
N GLU A 151 -10.66 -14.00 -3.87
CA GLU A 151 -10.59 -15.29 -3.18
C GLU A 151 -10.92 -15.09 -1.71
N THR A 152 -11.68 -16.00 -1.10
CA THR A 152 -12.07 -15.92 0.31
C THR A 152 -11.58 -17.13 1.11
N ASP A 153 -11.10 -16.90 2.33
CA ASP A 153 -10.74 -17.92 3.30
C ASP A 153 -11.25 -17.53 4.68
N THR A 154 -12.35 -18.13 5.10
CA THR A 154 -12.99 -17.84 6.38
C THR A 154 -12.71 -18.92 7.43
N ARG A 155 -11.68 -19.73 7.27
CA ARG A 155 -11.31 -20.78 8.22
C ARG A 155 -10.89 -20.15 9.54
N LEU A 156 -11.43 -20.68 10.63
CA LEU A 156 -11.07 -20.33 11.98
C LEU A 156 -10.12 -21.37 12.55
N VAL A 157 -9.17 -20.91 13.32
CA VAL A 157 -8.16 -21.72 14.03
C VAL A 157 -8.08 -21.27 15.47
N PRO A 158 -7.68 -22.14 16.41
CA PRO A 158 -7.43 -21.72 17.79
C PRO A 158 -6.43 -20.58 17.84
N ALA A 159 -6.74 -19.54 18.63
CA ALA A 159 -5.77 -18.48 18.91
C ALA A 159 -4.53 -19.10 19.57
N ALA A 160 -3.34 -18.81 19.04
CA ALA A 160 -2.11 -19.25 19.66
C ALA A 160 -2.04 -18.68 21.07
N ARG A 161 -1.88 -19.56 22.09
CA ARG A 161 -1.69 -19.10 23.46
C ARG A 161 -0.36 -18.36 23.52
N GLN A 162 -0.38 -17.09 23.83
CA GLN A 162 0.82 -16.38 24.20
C GLN A 162 1.40 -17.06 25.45
N GLN A 163 2.51 -17.78 25.30
CA GLN A 163 3.27 -18.25 26.43
C GLN A 163 4.01 -17.04 27.02
N SER A 164 3.50 -16.50 28.12
CA SER A 164 4.26 -15.56 28.94
C SER A 164 5.43 -16.31 29.59
N ILE A 165 6.64 -16.02 29.12
CA ILE A 165 7.85 -16.45 29.84
C ILE A 165 8.07 -15.39 30.92
N VAL A 166 7.87 -15.80 32.18
CA VAL A 166 8.20 -14.97 33.35
C VAL A 166 9.64 -15.27 33.71
N PHE A 167 10.51 -14.26 33.70
CA PHE A 167 11.90 -14.34 34.15
C PHE A 167 12.00 -13.95 35.60
#